data_31e5b65ea3ffc75508ca6c1072be8591
#
_entry.id   31e5b65ea3ffc75508ca6c1072be8591
#
_cell.length_a   1.000
_cell.length_b   1.000
_cell.length_c   1.000
_cell.angle_alpha   90.00
_cell.angle_beta   90.00
_cell.angle_gamma   90.00
#
_symmetry.space_group_name_H-M   'P 1'
#
loop_
_entity.id
_entity.type
_entity.pdbx_description
1 polymer ?
#
loop_
_entity_poly.entity_id
_entity_poly.type
_entity_poly.pdbx_seq_one_letter_code
_entity_poly.pdbx_strand_id
1 'polypeptide(L)' 'MMPLGMVEIGESGVIGKITGQDEVRQHLAELGFVMGERVTVVRKMGGNLSGAVKDSRVALSQSMAMRVLVN' A
#
# COMPACT_ATOMS: atom_id res chain seq x y z
N MET A 1 -11.64 7.28 -2.41
CA MET A 1 -10.43 6.42 -2.24
C MET A 1 -9.54 6.51 -3.46
N MET A 2 -8.25 6.43 -3.26
CA MET A 2 -7.30 6.43 -4.36
C MET A 2 -6.27 5.31 -4.15
N PRO A 3 -5.69 4.78 -5.24
CA PRO A 3 -4.65 3.76 -5.10
C PRO A 3 -3.40 4.31 -4.41
N LEU A 4 -2.79 3.49 -3.58
CA LEU A 4 -1.57 3.87 -2.88
C LEU A 4 -0.47 4.30 -3.85
N GLY A 5 -0.43 3.67 -5.02
CA GLY A 5 0.54 4.04 -6.05
C GLY A 5 0.43 5.47 -6.55
N MET A 6 -0.69 6.13 -6.27
CA MET A 6 -0.92 7.52 -6.69
C MET A 6 -0.75 8.52 -5.56
N VAL A 7 -0.47 8.04 -4.35
CA VAL A 7 -0.21 8.89 -3.20
C VAL A 7 1.20 9.45 -3.31
N GLU A 8 1.36 10.73 -3.00
CA GLU A 8 2.66 11.39 -3.09
C GLU A 8 3.60 10.96 -1.97
N ILE A 9 4.90 11.01 -2.22
CA ILE A 9 5.91 10.71 -1.22
C ILE A 9 5.71 11.66 -0.02
N GLY A 10 5.71 11.07 1.17
CA GLY A 10 5.52 11.79 2.42
C GLY A 10 4.07 11.88 2.87
N GLU A 11 3.13 11.52 1.99
CA GLU A 11 1.73 11.57 2.34
C GLU A 11 1.22 10.22 2.81
N SER A 12 0.14 10.24 3.58
CA SER A 12 -0.43 9.06 4.21
C SER A 12 -1.90 8.91 3.84
N GLY A 13 -2.39 7.68 3.98
CA GLY A 13 -3.81 7.41 3.86
C GLY A 13 -4.16 6.21 4.70
N VAL A 14 -5.46 6.05 4.96
CA VAL A 14 -5.97 4.89 5.70
C VAL A 14 -6.53 3.91 4.69
N ILE A 15 -6.10 2.66 4.80
CA ILE A 15 -6.52 1.61 3.87
C ILE A 15 -8.01 1.35 4.05
N GLY A 16 -8.77 1.54 2.98
CA GLY A 16 -10.21 1.31 2.98
C GLY A 16 -10.63 0.10 2.17
N LYS A 17 -9.78 -0.34 1.24
CA LYS A 17 -10.11 -1.49 0.40
C LYS A 17 -8.84 -2.04 -0.24
N ILE A 18 -8.80 -3.35 -0.42
CA ILE A 18 -7.74 -3.99 -1.19
C ILE A 18 -8.40 -4.81 -2.29
N THR A 19 -8.01 -4.55 -3.54
CA THR A 19 -8.59 -5.23 -4.70
C THR A 19 -7.69 -6.35 -5.18
N GLY A 20 -8.25 -7.23 -6.00
CA GLY A 20 -7.52 -8.33 -6.59
C GLY A 20 -8.01 -9.67 -6.10
N GLN A 21 -7.32 -10.72 -6.53
CA GLN A 21 -7.66 -12.07 -6.15
C GLN A 21 -7.29 -12.34 -4.68
N ASP A 22 -7.90 -13.36 -4.12
CA ASP A 22 -7.71 -13.66 -2.70
C ASP A 22 -6.25 -13.86 -2.32
N GLU A 23 -5.47 -14.49 -3.19
CA GLU A 23 -4.05 -14.71 -2.94
C GLU A 23 -3.28 -13.40 -2.80
N VAL A 24 -3.59 -12.45 -3.67
CA VAL A 24 -2.94 -11.13 -3.64
C VAL A 24 -3.34 -10.40 -2.37
N ARG A 25 -4.62 -10.41 -2.04
CA ARG A 25 -5.13 -9.74 -0.85
C ARG A 25 -4.54 -10.34 0.42
N GLN A 26 -4.43 -11.66 0.46
CA GLN A 26 -3.85 -12.34 1.61
C GLN A 26 -2.37 -12.01 1.76
N HIS A 27 -1.64 -11.98 0.65
CA HIS A 27 -0.23 -11.63 0.66
C HIS A 27 -0.01 -10.21 1.20
N LEU A 28 -0.83 -9.26 0.73
CA LEU A 28 -0.74 -7.88 1.20
C LEU A 28 -1.08 -7.77 2.68
N ALA A 29 -2.07 -8.53 3.14
CA ALA A 29 -2.43 -8.55 4.56
C ALA A 29 -1.29 -9.07 5.42
N GLU A 30 -0.60 -10.10 4.95
CA GLU A 30 0.56 -10.66 5.67
C GLU A 30 1.69 -9.64 5.79
N LEU A 31 1.81 -8.74 4.82
CA LEU A 31 2.80 -7.68 4.86
C LEU A 31 2.37 -6.51 5.75
N GLY A 32 1.14 -6.52 6.25
CA GLY A 32 0.63 -5.46 7.12
C GLY A 32 -0.37 -4.53 6.48
N PHE A 33 -0.68 -4.71 5.19
CA PHE A 33 -1.64 -3.86 4.50
C PHE A 33 -3.04 -4.39 4.73
N VAL A 34 -3.63 -3.96 5.84
CA VAL A 34 -4.98 -4.37 6.24
C VAL A 34 -5.88 -3.16 6.38
N MET A 35 -7.17 -3.39 6.23
CA MET A 35 -8.13 -2.28 6.30
C MET A 35 -8.07 -1.62 7.67
N GLY A 36 -8.13 -0.28 7.64
CA GLY A 36 -8.03 0.52 8.85
C GLY A 36 -6.63 0.96 9.21
N GLU A 37 -5.61 0.35 8.61
CA GLU A 37 -4.23 0.74 8.89
C GLU A 37 -3.84 1.98 8.09
N ARG A 38 -3.02 2.83 8.71
CA ARG A 38 -2.45 3.99 8.04
C ARG A 38 -1.16 3.57 7.34
N VAL A 39 -1.01 4.01 6.10
CA VAL A 39 0.22 3.78 5.35
C VAL A 39 0.74 5.10 4.83
N THR A 40 2.05 5.29 4.93
CA THR A 40 2.74 6.49 4.42
C THR A 40 3.64 6.07 3.28
N VAL A 41 3.58 6.80 2.17
CA VAL A 41 4.49 6.56 1.05
C VAL A 41 5.83 7.21 1.39
N VAL A 42 6.86 6.39 1.51
CA VAL A 42 8.18 6.85 1.93
C VAL A 42 9.08 7.11 0.74
N ARG A 43 8.97 6.30 -0.31
CA ARG A 43 9.89 6.35 -1.43
C ARG A 43 9.27 5.73 -2.66
N LYS A 44 9.64 6.24 -3.83
CA LYS A 44 9.30 5.63 -5.11
C LYS A 44 10.58 5.51 -5.92
N MET A 45 10.84 4.34 -6.48
CA MET A 45 12.06 4.12 -7.25
C MET A 45 11.79 3.07 -8.31
N GLY A 46 11.96 3.45 -9.58
CA GLY A 46 11.69 2.56 -10.69
C GLY A 46 10.25 2.10 -10.66
N GLY A 47 10.03 0.80 -10.73
CA GLY A 47 8.69 0.23 -10.68
C GLY A 47 8.21 -0.11 -9.27
N ASN A 48 8.88 0.40 -8.23
CA ASN A 48 8.57 0.03 -6.85
C ASN A 48 8.21 1.24 -6.00
N LEU A 49 7.47 0.95 -4.93
CA LEU A 49 7.07 1.94 -3.95
C LEU A 49 7.35 1.36 -2.57
N SER A 50 7.92 2.16 -1.67
CA SER A 50 8.09 1.76 -0.28
C SER A 50 7.05 2.46 0.57
N GLY A 51 6.30 1.68 1.33
CA GLY A 51 5.29 2.18 2.25
C GLY A 51 5.64 1.83 3.67
N ALA A 52 5.43 2.78 4.56
CA ALA A 52 5.57 2.53 5.99
C ALA A 52 4.19 2.20 6.54
N VAL A 53 4.05 0.99 7.07
CA VAL A 53 2.82 0.53 7.69
C VAL A 53 3.18 -0.14 9.00
N LYS A 54 2.49 0.26 10.08
CA LYS A 54 2.86 -0.16 11.44
C LYS A 54 4.31 0.22 11.69
N ASP A 55 5.12 -0.71 12.16
CA ASP A 55 6.53 -0.46 12.46
C ASP A 55 7.46 -0.96 11.35
N SER A 56 6.91 -1.19 10.16
CA SER A 56 7.66 -1.79 9.07
C SER A 56 7.66 -0.92 7.83
N ARG A 57 8.72 -1.06 7.03
CA ARG A 57 8.77 -0.53 5.68
C ARG A 57 8.67 -1.70 4.73
N VAL A 58 7.76 -1.60 3.78
CA VAL A 58 7.51 -2.68 2.83
C VAL A 58 7.60 -2.13 1.42
N ALA A 59 8.39 -2.80 0.59
CA ALA A 59 8.48 -2.44 -0.82
C ALA A 59 7.41 -3.21 -1.59
N LEU A 60 6.66 -2.49 -2.42
CA LEU A 60 5.64 -3.06 -3.28
C LEU A 60 5.94 -2.70 -4.72
N SER A 61 5.62 -3.62 -5.65
CA SER A 61 5.61 -3.26 -7.04
C SER A 61 4.50 -2.26 -7.31
N GLN A 62 4.59 -1.52 -8.40
CA GLN A 62 3.56 -0.57 -8.78
C GLN A 62 2.20 -1.26 -8.93
N SER A 63 2.18 -2.46 -9.52
CA SER A 63 0.93 -3.18 -9.70
C SER A 63 0.28 -3.57 -8.38
N MET A 64 1.08 -3.91 -7.38
CA MET A 64 0.56 -4.23 -6.05
C MET A 64 0.09 -2.96 -5.34
N ALA A 65 0.84 -1.87 -5.47
CA ALA A 65 0.47 -0.60 -4.86
C ALA A 65 -0.85 -0.06 -5.40
N MET A 66 -1.16 -0.36 -6.66
CA MET A 66 -2.42 0.08 -7.26
C MET A 66 -3.63 -0.70 -6.74
N ARG A 67 -3.40 -1.81 -6.04
CA ARG A 67 -4.49 -2.61 -5.47
C ARG A 67 -4.86 -2.19 -4.06
N VAL A 68 -4.05 -1.36 -3.43
CA VAL A 68 -4.31 -0.86 -2.07
C VAL A 68 -4.95 0.52 -2.21
N LEU A 69 -6.21 0.63 -1.81
CA LEU A 69 -6.97 1.86 -1.93
C LEU A 69 -7.05 2.56 -0.58
N VAL A 70 -6.66 3.81 -0.55
CA VAL A 70 -6.58 4.59 0.67
C VAL A 70 -7.46 5.84 0.61
N ASN A 71 -7.89 6.27 1.78
CA ASN A 71 -8.63 7.50 1.98
C ASN A 71 -7.70 8.62 2.41
#